data_c26f726b629768031f9dbf97d2a0ec61
#
_entry.id   c26f726b629768031f9dbf97d2a0ec61
#
_cell.length_a   1.000
_cell.length_b   1.000
_cell.length_c   1.000
_cell.angle_alpha   90.00
_cell.angle_beta   90.00
_cell.angle_gamma   90.00
#
_symmetry.space_group_name_H-M   'P 1'
#
loop_
_entity.id
_entity.type
_entity.pdbx_description
1 polymer ?
#
loop_
_entity_poly.entity_id
_entity_poly.type
_entity_poly.pdbx_seq_one_letter_code
_entity_poly.pdbx_strand_id
1 'polypeptide(L)'
;LMKKLLLSFGVVFTAILGLNNVSAQIEKGAKIEFNKEVHDYGSIKYGGEPYCSFEFKNTGDEPLIISNAKGSCGCTVPEWPKEPIAPGAKGSIRVKYDTNRPGPINKSVTITSNAINEPNKVIRIKGEVGPAPESGVPVNNSGAPTNN
;
A
#
# COMPACT_ATOMS: atom_id res chain seq x y z
N LEU A 1 -91.28 -2.81 -6.55
CA LEU A 1 -90.55 -2.54 -5.31
C LEU A 1 -89.11 -2.99 -5.44
N MET A 2 -88.24 -2.05 -5.71
CA MET A 2 -86.85 -2.36 -6.04
C MET A 2 -85.98 -2.18 -4.85
N LYS A 3 -85.35 -3.23 -4.36
CA LYS A 3 -84.31 -3.18 -3.35
C LYS A 3 -83.00 -2.97 -4.02
N LYS A 4 -82.41 -1.82 -3.74
CA LYS A 4 -81.07 -1.47 -4.20
C LYS A 4 -80.05 -2.15 -3.34
N LEU A 5 -79.32 -3.09 -3.92
CA LEU A 5 -78.18 -3.78 -3.29
C LEU A 5 -76.93 -2.95 -3.59
N LEU A 6 -76.42 -2.27 -2.57
CA LEU A 6 -75.15 -1.58 -2.64
C LEU A 6 -74.05 -2.56 -2.30
N LEU A 7 -73.31 -2.99 -3.32
CA LEU A 7 -72.05 -3.75 -3.17
C LEU A 7 -70.94 -2.78 -2.83
N SER A 8 -70.55 -2.80 -1.57
CA SER A 8 -69.36 -2.13 -1.09
C SER A 8 -68.13 -2.94 -1.53
N PHE A 9 -67.40 -2.43 -2.52
CA PHE A 9 -66.09 -2.97 -2.88
C PHE A 9 -65.06 -2.45 -1.89
N GLY A 10 -64.77 -3.29 -0.86
CA GLY A 10 -63.62 -3.08 0.01
C GLY A 10 -62.34 -3.41 -0.72
N VAL A 11 -61.63 -2.38 -1.16
CA VAL A 11 -60.28 -2.53 -1.69
C VAL A 11 -59.36 -2.80 -0.49
N VAL A 12 -59.04 -4.07 -0.30
CA VAL A 12 -57.95 -4.48 0.62
C VAL A 12 -56.64 -4.15 -0.07
N PHE A 13 -56.10 -2.98 0.29
CA PHE A 13 -54.74 -2.59 -0.11
C PHE A 13 -53.77 -3.37 0.83
N THR A 14 -53.40 -4.58 0.40
CA THR A 14 -52.31 -5.32 1.03
C THR A 14 -50.99 -4.62 0.69
N ALA A 15 -50.51 -3.78 1.60
CA ALA A 15 -49.15 -3.27 1.55
C ALA A 15 -48.18 -4.44 1.75
N ILE A 16 -47.67 -4.94 0.64
CA ILE A 16 -46.54 -5.87 0.63
C ILE A 16 -45.32 -5.03 1.01
N LEU A 17 -45.02 -4.98 2.31
CA LEU A 17 -43.71 -4.57 2.81
C LEU A 17 -42.68 -5.59 2.30
N GLY A 18 -42.10 -5.30 1.15
CA GLY A 18 -40.94 -6.00 0.65
C GLY A 18 -39.79 -5.83 1.66
N LEU A 19 -39.58 -6.80 2.50
CA LEU A 19 -38.36 -6.96 3.27
C LEU A 19 -37.26 -7.24 2.26
N ASN A 20 -36.64 -6.17 1.77
CA ASN A 20 -35.36 -6.29 1.08
C ASN A 20 -34.34 -6.76 2.11
N ASN A 21 -34.21 -8.09 2.25
CA ASN A 21 -33.06 -8.68 2.88
C ASN A 21 -31.84 -8.34 1.99
N VAL A 22 -31.25 -7.17 2.25
CA VAL A 22 -29.89 -6.88 1.81
C VAL A 22 -29.01 -7.83 2.63
N SER A 23 -28.86 -9.05 2.17
CA SER A 23 -27.79 -9.92 2.59
C SER A 23 -26.52 -9.19 2.17
N ALA A 24 -25.87 -8.49 3.09
CA ALA A 24 -24.51 -8.06 2.89
C ALA A 24 -23.73 -9.35 2.60
N GLN A 25 -23.41 -9.56 1.33
CA GLN A 25 -22.52 -10.65 0.93
C GLN A 25 -21.18 -10.31 1.58
N ILE A 26 -20.82 -11.06 2.61
CA ILE A 26 -19.50 -11.02 3.20
C ILE A 26 -18.59 -11.58 2.12
N GLU A 27 -17.94 -10.69 1.36
CA GLU A 27 -16.94 -11.10 0.38
C GLU A 27 -15.81 -11.81 1.11
N LYS A 28 -15.74 -13.14 0.91
CA LYS A 28 -14.65 -13.96 1.41
C LYS A 28 -13.43 -13.71 0.54
N GLY A 29 -12.28 -13.63 1.17
CA GLY A 29 -11.01 -13.44 0.47
C GLY A 29 -9.91 -12.90 1.37
N ALA A 30 -8.71 -12.90 0.85
CA ALA A 30 -7.57 -12.26 1.49
C ALA A 30 -7.77 -10.73 1.52
N LYS A 31 -7.34 -10.09 2.59
CA LYS A 31 -7.31 -8.62 2.72
C LYS A 31 -5.97 -8.18 3.26
N ILE A 32 -5.44 -7.10 2.71
CA ILE A 32 -4.16 -6.54 3.14
C ILE A 32 -4.38 -5.20 3.85
N GLU A 33 -3.77 -5.04 5.02
CA GLU A 33 -3.79 -3.81 5.79
C GLU A 33 -2.39 -3.49 6.28
N PHE A 34 -1.89 -2.30 5.92
CA PHE A 34 -0.55 -1.84 6.32
C PHE A 34 -0.63 -0.99 7.59
N ASN A 35 0.31 -1.19 8.52
CA ASN A 35 0.45 -0.34 9.71
C ASN A 35 0.83 1.10 9.33
N LYS A 36 1.65 1.24 8.28
CA LYS A 36 2.02 2.52 7.66
C LYS A 36 2.25 2.33 6.17
N GLU A 37 1.93 3.33 5.39
CA GLU A 37 2.08 3.31 3.93
C GLU A 37 3.21 4.24 3.44
N VAL A 38 3.74 5.07 4.33
CA VAL A 38 4.83 5.98 4.05
C VAL A 38 5.93 5.80 5.08
N HIS A 39 7.16 5.63 4.62
CA HIS A 39 8.35 5.70 5.46
C HIS A 39 9.12 6.98 5.12
N ASP A 40 9.40 7.76 6.16
CA ASP A 40 10.20 8.97 6.06
C ASP A 40 11.58 8.72 6.66
N TYR A 41 12.61 8.75 5.83
CA TYR A 41 14.00 8.65 6.28
C TYR A 41 14.47 9.93 6.97
N GLY A 42 13.74 11.05 6.82
CA GLY A 42 14.26 12.36 7.21
C GLY A 42 15.50 12.72 6.41
N SER A 43 16.49 13.31 7.08
CA SER A 43 17.80 13.56 6.48
C SER A 43 18.75 12.44 6.84
N ILE A 44 19.25 11.72 5.86
CA ILE A 44 20.22 10.64 6.01
C ILE A 44 21.54 10.98 5.34
N LYS A 45 22.63 10.42 5.87
CA LYS A 45 23.96 10.58 5.28
C LYS A 45 24.07 9.82 3.97
N TYR A 46 24.91 10.29 3.07
CA TYR A 46 25.36 9.52 1.89
C TYR A 46 25.88 8.16 2.34
N GLY A 47 25.42 7.08 1.68
CA GLY A 47 25.75 5.71 2.05
C GLY A 47 25.17 5.25 3.39
N GLY A 48 24.21 5.99 3.98
CA GLY A 48 23.54 5.62 5.24
C GLY A 48 22.66 4.38 5.13
N GLU A 49 21.90 4.07 6.20
CA GLU A 49 21.08 2.85 6.27
C GLU A 49 20.10 2.77 5.09
N PRO A 50 20.24 1.77 4.21
CA PRO A 50 19.47 1.72 2.97
C PRO A 50 18.09 1.05 3.12
N TYR A 51 17.79 0.45 4.28
CA TYR A 51 16.60 -0.38 4.43
C TYR A 51 15.52 0.29 5.26
N CYS A 52 14.26 0.06 4.86
CA CYS A 52 13.11 0.25 5.70
C CYS A 52 12.13 -0.91 5.55
N SER A 53 11.19 -1.04 6.49
CA SER A 53 10.20 -2.11 6.48
C SER A 53 8.79 -1.56 6.62
N PHE A 54 7.86 -2.18 5.90
CA PHE A 54 6.43 -1.92 5.95
C PHE A 54 5.73 -3.18 6.42
N GLU A 55 5.27 -3.17 7.65
CA GLU A 55 4.50 -4.28 8.21
C GLU A 55 3.06 -4.21 7.73
N PHE A 56 2.50 -5.37 7.42
CA PHE A 56 1.10 -5.55 7.07
C PHE A 56 0.51 -6.78 7.76
N LYS A 57 -0.81 -6.84 7.78
CA LYS A 57 -1.59 -7.96 8.30
C LYS A 57 -2.56 -8.44 7.23
N ASN A 58 -2.76 -9.76 7.14
CA ASN A 58 -3.88 -10.32 6.43
C ASN A 58 -5.12 -10.24 7.33
N THR A 59 -6.01 -9.30 7.04
CA THR A 59 -7.27 -9.11 7.79
C THR A 59 -8.46 -9.84 7.15
N GLY A 60 -8.20 -10.59 6.09
CA GLY A 60 -9.19 -11.44 5.42
C GLY A 60 -9.33 -12.82 6.06
N ASP A 61 -10.11 -13.65 5.44
CA ASP A 61 -10.41 -15.04 5.86
C ASP A 61 -9.76 -16.11 4.96
N GLU A 62 -9.04 -15.67 3.92
CA GLU A 62 -8.27 -16.56 3.04
C GLU A 62 -6.77 -16.20 3.05
N PRO A 63 -5.88 -17.12 2.66
CA PRO A 63 -4.45 -16.85 2.57
C PRO A 63 -4.13 -15.70 1.60
N LEU A 64 -3.33 -14.74 2.06
CA LEU A 64 -2.85 -13.62 1.27
C LEU A 64 -1.56 -14.01 0.54
N ILE A 65 -1.53 -13.85 -0.78
CA ILE A 65 -0.39 -14.14 -1.63
C ILE A 65 0.05 -12.85 -2.31
N ILE A 66 1.30 -12.45 -2.06
CA ILE A 66 1.92 -11.32 -2.76
C ILE A 66 2.63 -11.90 -3.99
N SER A 67 2.10 -11.59 -5.16
CA SER A 67 2.63 -12.08 -6.44
C SER A 67 3.79 -11.23 -6.96
N ASN A 68 3.79 -9.93 -6.66
CA ASN A 68 4.82 -9.01 -7.11
C ASN A 68 4.96 -7.80 -6.17
N ALA A 69 6.16 -7.23 -6.14
CA ALA A 69 6.41 -5.90 -5.62
C ALA A 69 7.46 -5.21 -6.50
N LYS A 70 7.14 -4.00 -6.97
CA LYS A 70 7.97 -3.27 -7.94
C LYS A 70 8.21 -1.84 -7.49
N GLY A 71 9.49 -1.46 -7.38
CA GLY A 71 9.91 -0.07 -7.15
C GLY A 71 9.67 0.81 -8.38
N SER A 72 9.43 2.10 -8.16
CA SER A 72 9.27 3.10 -9.22
C SER A 72 10.55 3.39 -10.01
N CYS A 73 11.71 2.94 -9.52
CA CYS A 73 13.01 2.99 -10.21
C CYS A 73 13.88 1.81 -9.78
N GLY A 74 14.97 1.54 -10.49
CA GLY A 74 15.99 0.56 -10.09
C GLY A 74 16.73 0.90 -8.79
N CYS A 75 16.57 2.13 -8.30
CA CYS A 75 17.13 2.60 -7.04
C CYS A 75 16.33 2.17 -5.80
N THR A 76 15.15 1.56 -6.01
CA THR A 76 14.23 1.13 -4.95
C THR A 76 13.88 -0.34 -5.19
N VAL A 77 14.44 -1.21 -4.35
CA VAL A 77 14.34 -2.67 -4.51
C VAL A 77 13.54 -3.25 -3.35
N PRO A 78 12.31 -3.72 -3.60
CA PRO A 78 11.48 -4.38 -2.59
C PRO A 78 11.81 -5.87 -2.47
N GLU A 79 11.71 -6.38 -1.25
CA GLU A 79 11.71 -7.79 -0.88
C GLU A 79 10.42 -8.11 -0.16
N TRP A 80 9.78 -9.24 -0.46
CA TRP A 80 8.49 -9.62 0.12
C TRP A 80 8.40 -11.11 0.39
N PRO A 81 7.52 -11.56 1.32
CA PRO A 81 7.28 -12.96 1.59
C PRO A 81 6.80 -13.70 0.34
N LYS A 82 7.38 -14.85 0.04
CA LYS A 82 6.97 -15.71 -1.07
C LYS A 82 5.92 -16.74 -0.65
N GLU A 83 5.87 -17.05 0.65
CA GLU A 83 4.90 -17.95 1.23
C GLU A 83 3.56 -17.23 1.47
N PRO A 84 2.43 -17.95 1.32
CA PRO A 84 1.12 -17.41 1.66
C PRO A 84 1.05 -16.99 3.13
N ILE A 85 0.47 -15.82 3.38
CA ILE A 85 0.25 -15.28 4.73
C ILE A 85 -1.14 -15.70 5.19
N ALA A 86 -1.21 -16.52 6.23
CA ALA A 86 -2.46 -17.04 6.78
C ALA A 86 -3.40 -15.91 7.26
N PRO A 87 -4.72 -16.14 7.32
CA PRO A 87 -5.67 -15.21 7.93
C PRO A 87 -5.23 -14.78 9.32
N GLY A 88 -5.22 -13.47 9.58
CA GLY A 88 -4.79 -12.89 10.85
C GLY A 88 -3.27 -12.79 11.06
N ALA A 89 -2.47 -13.42 10.20
CA ALA A 89 -1.01 -13.37 10.30
C ALA A 89 -0.45 -12.04 9.75
N LYS A 90 0.77 -11.72 10.16
CA LYS A 90 1.51 -10.54 9.73
C LYS A 90 2.61 -10.91 8.74
N GLY A 91 2.96 -9.96 7.89
CA GLY A 91 4.09 -10.02 6.99
C GLY A 91 4.78 -8.65 6.91
N SER A 92 5.87 -8.59 6.17
CA SER A 92 6.62 -7.35 5.97
C SER A 92 7.16 -7.25 4.55
N ILE A 93 7.04 -6.06 3.97
CA ILE A 93 7.77 -5.67 2.75
C ILE A 93 9.00 -4.90 3.20
N ARG A 94 10.19 -5.43 2.90
CA ARG A 94 11.45 -4.75 3.13
C ARG A 94 11.85 -4.02 1.87
N VAL A 95 12.21 -2.76 1.98
CA VAL A 95 12.57 -1.92 0.84
C VAL A 95 14.00 -1.44 1.03
N LYS A 96 14.85 -1.70 0.03
CA LYS A 96 16.20 -1.15 -0.07
C LYS A 96 16.18 0.06 -1.00
N TYR A 97 16.71 1.19 -0.52
CA TYR A 97 16.93 2.38 -1.35
C TYR A 97 18.42 2.60 -1.56
N ASP A 98 18.83 3.03 -2.74
CA ASP A 98 20.23 3.36 -3.04
C ASP A 98 20.60 4.71 -2.42
N THR A 99 21.13 4.68 -1.21
CA THR A 99 21.55 5.84 -0.43
C THR A 99 22.85 6.50 -0.92
N ASN A 100 23.48 5.95 -1.98
CA ASN A 100 24.61 6.59 -2.67
C ASN A 100 24.12 7.59 -3.75
N ARG A 101 22.88 8.00 -3.67
CA ARG A 101 22.25 9.00 -4.55
C ARG A 101 21.90 10.23 -3.72
N PRO A 102 22.71 11.30 -3.76
CA PRO A 102 22.40 12.54 -3.03
C PRO A 102 21.11 13.18 -3.52
N GLY A 103 20.42 13.87 -2.62
CA GLY A 103 19.22 14.62 -2.92
C GLY A 103 17.94 14.00 -2.41
N PRO A 104 16.77 14.49 -2.86
CA PRO A 104 15.48 14.12 -2.31
C PRO A 104 15.08 12.70 -2.66
N ILE A 105 14.52 11.99 -1.68
CA ILE A 105 13.89 10.68 -1.83
C ILE A 105 12.38 10.89 -1.96
N ASN A 106 11.80 10.46 -3.07
CA ASN A 106 10.36 10.40 -3.28
C ASN A 106 10.07 9.26 -4.25
N LYS A 107 9.97 8.05 -3.70
CA LYS A 107 9.80 6.82 -4.48
C LYS A 107 8.62 6.02 -3.96
N SER A 108 8.08 5.18 -4.84
CA SER A 108 6.98 4.27 -4.51
C SER A 108 7.33 2.84 -4.84
N VAL A 109 6.63 1.93 -4.15
CA VAL A 109 6.61 0.50 -4.45
C VAL A 109 5.17 0.10 -4.66
N THR A 110 4.88 -0.53 -5.79
CA THR A 110 3.58 -1.13 -6.08
C THR A 110 3.63 -2.61 -5.74
N ILE A 111 2.72 -3.04 -4.89
CA ILE A 111 2.57 -4.42 -4.40
C ILE A 111 1.34 -4.99 -5.07
N THR A 112 1.48 -6.14 -5.74
CA THR A 112 0.38 -6.88 -6.36
C THR A 112 0.11 -8.14 -5.56
N SER A 113 -1.16 -8.38 -5.22
CA SER A 113 -1.58 -9.51 -4.41
C SER A 113 -2.98 -10.00 -4.80
N ASN A 114 -3.43 -11.10 -4.19
CA ASN A 114 -4.81 -11.58 -4.29
C ASN A 114 -5.77 -10.92 -3.30
N ALA A 115 -5.36 -9.83 -2.63
CA ALA A 115 -6.22 -9.11 -1.70
C ALA A 115 -7.43 -8.51 -2.42
N ILE A 116 -8.63 -8.77 -1.90
CA ILE A 116 -9.88 -8.27 -2.51
C ILE A 116 -10.14 -6.79 -2.22
N ASN A 117 -9.58 -6.26 -1.13
CA ASN A 117 -9.70 -4.84 -0.78
C ASN A 117 -8.76 -3.94 -1.59
N GLU A 118 -7.50 -4.36 -1.77
CA GLU A 118 -6.47 -3.58 -2.47
C GLU A 118 -5.52 -4.52 -3.24
N PRO A 119 -5.92 -5.04 -4.42
CA PRO A 119 -5.09 -5.96 -5.20
C PRO A 119 -3.78 -5.33 -5.69
N ASN A 120 -3.75 -4.01 -5.81
CA ASN A 120 -2.56 -3.23 -6.14
C ASN A 120 -2.38 -2.12 -5.11
N LYS A 121 -1.55 -2.38 -4.10
CA LYS A 121 -1.25 -1.42 -3.04
C LYS A 121 0.02 -0.64 -3.34
N VAL A 122 0.00 0.67 -3.09
CA VAL A 122 1.17 1.54 -3.26
C VAL A 122 1.65 2.03 -1.91
N ILE A 123 2.91 1.73 -1.58
CA ILE A 123 3.63 2.28 -0.42
C ILE A 123 4.71 3.25 -0.91
N ARG A 124 5.14 4.18 -0.05
CA ARG A 124 6.06 5.26 -0.42
C ARG A 124 7.21 5.39 0.57
N ILE A 125 8.35 5.79 0.03
CA ILE A 125 9.51 6.25 0.81
C ILE A 125 9.81 7.70 0.45
N LYS A 126 10.15 8.49 1.45
CA LYS A 126 10.55 9.89 1.30
C LYS A 126 11.69 10.26 2.25
N GLY A 127 12.32 11.39 2.01
CA GLY A 127 13.43 11.89 2.80
C GLY A 127 14.45 12.62 1.93
N GLU A 128 15.66 12.79 2.42
CA GLU A 128 16.75 13.43 1.72
C GLU A 128 18.09 12.77 2.06
N VAL A 129 18.86 12.44 1.04
CA VAL A 129 20.23 11.96 1.19
C VAL A 129 21.17 13.15 1.11
N GLY A 130 22.02 13.31 2.10
CA GLY A 130 23.05 14.34 2.14
C GLY A 130 24.04 14.26 0.98
N PRO A 131 24.88 15.28 0.81
CA PRO A 131 25.87 15.32 -0.27
C PRO A 131 26.86 14.16 -0.17
N ALA A 132 27.34 13.71 -1.33
CA ALA A 132 28.47 12.79 -1.39
C ALA A 132 29.70 13.42 -0.71
N PRO A 133 30.58 12.61 -0.08
CA PRO A 133 31.86 13.11 0.41
C PRO A 133 32.62 13.74 -0.76
N GLU A 134 33.23 14.91 -0.52
CA GLU A 134 34.12 15.49 -1.49
C GLU A 134 35.24 14.48 -1.77
N SER A 135 35.41 14.11 -3.03
CA SER A 135 36.59 13.35 -3.43
C SER A 135 37.79 14.26 -3.18
N GLY A 136 38.62 13.89 -2.20
CA GLY A 136 39.76 14.70 -1.78
C GLY A 136 40.79 14.83 -2.88
N VAL A 137 40.50 15.65 -3.88
CA VAL A 137 41.53 16.17 -4.78
C VAL A 137 42.26 17.26 -4.00
N PRO A 138 43.56 17.14 -3.72
CA PRO A 138 44.31 18.20 -3.07
C PRO A 138 44.24 19.45 -3.96
N VAL A 139 43.61 20.49 -3.43
CA VAL A 139 43.60 21.81 -4.05
C VAL A 139 44.69 22.67 -3.41
N ASN A 140 45.44 23.40 -4.21
CA ASN A 140 46.34 24.38 -3.69
C ASN A 140 45.56 25.60 -3.12
N ASN A 141 46.19 26.45 -2.36
CA ASN A 141 45.59 27.64 -1.76
C ASN A 141 45.02 28.65 -2.78
N SER A 142 45.20 28.40 -4.06
CA SER A 142 44.66 29.21 -5.18
C SER A 142 43.45 28.54 -5.83
N GLY A 143 42.99 27.40 -5.30
CA GLY A 143 41.82 26.66 -5.83
C GLY A 143 42.06 25.92 -7.13
N ALA A 144 43.30 25.83 -7.59
CA ALA A 144 43.64 25.06 -8.81
C ALA A 144 44.22 23.69 -8.46
N PRO A 145 43.93 22.64 -9.27
CA PRO A 145 44.48 21.30 -9.05
C PRO A 145 46.02 21.30 -9.25
N THR A 146 46.76 20.64 -8.35
CA THR A 146 48.19 20.44 -8.49
C THR A 146 48.43 19.19 -9.34
N ASN A 147 49.05 19.36 -10.49
CA ASN A 147 49.62 18.25 -11.25
C ASN A 147 51.02 17.95 -10.74
N ASN A 148 51.22 16.74 -10.28
CA ASN A 148 52.53 16.17 -9.97
C ASN A 148 52.98 15.31 -11.14
#